data_4b29eeca2e594c8ce22d20f000e4195d
#
_entry.id   4b29eeca2e594c8ce22d20f000e4195d
#
_cell.length_a   1.000
_cell.length_b   1.000
_cell.length_c   1.000
_cell.angle_alpha   90.00
_cell.angle_beta   90.00
_cell.angle_gamma   90.00
#
_symmetry.space_group_name_H-M   'P 1'
#
loop_
_entity.id
_entity.type
_entity.pdbx_description
1 polymer ?
#
loop_
_entity_poly.entity_id
_entity_poly.type
_entity_poly.pdbx_seq_one_letter_code
_entity_poly.pdbx_strand_id
1 'polypeptide(L)'
;TKAEKELTKKSKFIRESKYVEKKISISEVSNLIRQQIANKRGDDFERKVVHFNKPKFFDELFSHPNLKKFTNEGPVTPDHVIRIKSKPLIIDLSKEKSNNLEKFIIQSIDNFKENYKKYFKRNHKYNSSASMLDPYPRLILVKGIGIFSTGPTFKDAKIAMDVGLNSLSVILQAAKFGNFKSIPEKEIFRMEYWPLELAKIKNSSQKLKGQVAVVTGGLGGIGYVT
;
A
#
# COMPACT_ATOMS: atom_id res chain seq x y z
N THR A 1 12.60 -26.09 9.35
CA THR A 1 13.17 -27.13 8.46
C THR A 1 14.71 -27.05 8.45
N LYS A 2 15.40 -28.09 7.91
CA LYS A 2 16.87 -28.08 7.75
C LYS A 2 17.29 -26.93 6.82
N ALA A 3 16.52 -26.66 5.78
CA ALA A 3 16.74 -25.55 4.85
C ALA A 3 16.65 -24.17 5.54
N GLU A 4 15.66 -23.95 6.41
CA GLU A 4 15.54 -22.71 7.19
C GLU A 4 16.75 -22.48 8.11
N LYS A 5 17.22 -23.52 8.79
CA LYS A 5 18.41 -23.44 9.64
C LYS A 5 19.68 -23.08 8.85
N GLU A 6 19.84 -23.64 7.66
CA GLU A 6 20.95 -23.34 6.75
C GLU A 6 20.87 -21.89 6.23
N LEU A 7 19.67 -21.44 5.85
CA LEU A 7 19.42 -20.08 5.41
C LEU A 7 19.70 -19.07 6.53
N THR A 8 19.24 -19.35 7.75
CA THR A 8 19.48 -18.48 8.90
C THR A 8 20.98 -18.30 9.20
N LYS A 9 21.78 -19.36 9.05
CA LYS A 9 23.24 -19.27 9.22
C LYS A 9 23.93 -18.39 8.17
N LYS A 10 23.39 -18.30 6.97
CA LYS A 10 23.93 -17.50 5.84
C LYS A 10 23.39 -16.08 5.81
N SER A 11 22.42 -15.72 6.65
CA SER A 11 21.83 -14.39 6.69
C SER A 11 22.84 -13.33 7.15
N LYS A 12 22.91 -12.21 6.41
CA LYS A 12 23.72 -11.06 6.82
C LYS A 12 22.96 -10.25 7.88
N PHE A 13 23.61 -9.98 9.00
CA PHE A 13 23.07 -9.09 10.03
C PHE A 13 23.01 -7.66 9.48
N ILE A 14 21.84 -7.05 9.47
CA ILE A 14 21.65 -5.67 9.05
C ILE A 14 21.74 -4.79 10.30
N ARG A 15 22.71 -3.86 10.33
CA ARG A 15 22.82 -2.89 11.41
C ARG A 15 21.56 -2.01 11.42
N GLU A 16 20.83 -2.02 12.53
CA GLU A 16 19.69 -1.13 12.75
C GLU A 16 20.16 0.33 12.77
N SER A 17 19.61 1.15 11.88
CA SER A 17 19.76 2.59 11.98
C SER A 17 18.68 3.11 12.93
N LYS A 18 19.08 3.71 14.05
CA LYS A 18 18.14 4.42 14.94
C LYS A 18 17.53 5.59 14.16
N TYR A 19 16.21 5.60 14.01
CA TYR A 19 15.49 6.76 13.50
C TYR A 19 14.78 7.49 14.64
N VAL A 20 14.71 8.82 14.53
CA VAL A 20 14.00 9.65 15.51
C VAL A 20 12.50 9.53 15.28
N GLU A 21 11.78 9.02 16.26
CA GLU A 21 10.33 8.90 16.23
C GLU A 21 9.72 10.31 16.40
N LYS A 22 9.10 10.83 15.34
CA LYS A 22 8.29 12.06 15.47
C LYS A 22 6.98 11.69 16.17
N LYS A 23 6.57 12.50 17.16
CA LYS A 23 5.24 12.37 17.83
C LYS A 23 4.11 12.82 16.90
N ILE A 24 3.86 12.05 15.84
CA ILE A 24 2.76 12.28 14.90
C ILE A 24 1.70 11.22 15.16
N SER A 25 0.46 11.66 15.28
CA SER A 25 -0.67 10.75 15.52
C SER A 25 -0.98 9.87 14.32
N ILE A 26 -1.20 8.57 14.57
CA ILE A 26 -1.66 7.61 13.54
C ILE A 26 -2.98 8.09 12.93
N SER A 27 -3.89 8.63 13.75
CA SER A 27 -5.19 9.14 13.29
C SER A 27 -5.03 10.34 12.36
N GLU A 28 -4.11 11.25 12.66
CA GLU A 28 -3.81 12.40 11.81
C GLU A 28 -3.33 11.97 10.43
N VAL A 29 -2.34 11.07 10.37
CA VAL A 29 -1.84 10.53 9.10
C VAL A 29 -2.92 9.75 8.35
N SER A 30 -3.73 8.95 9.04
CA SER A 30 -4.85 8.21 8.44
C SER A 30 -5.86 9.15 7.79
N ASN A 31 -6.21 10.24 8.47
CA ASN A 31 -7.17 11.23 7.98
C ASN A 31 -6.63 11.96 6.75
N LEU A 32 -5.37 12.40 6.79
CA LEU A 32 -4.72 13.05 5.64
C LEU A 32 -4.64 12.12 4.42
N ILE A 33 -4.24 10.86 4.62
CA ILE A 33 -4.25 9.86 3.54
C ILE A 33 -5.66 9.69 2.99
N ARG A 34 -6.68 9.51 3.86
CA ARG A 34 -8.06 9.27 3.43
C ARG A 34 -8.63 10.43 2.62
N GLN A 35 -8.34 11.67 2.99
CA GLN A 35 -8.75 12.86 2.25
C GLN A 35 -8.15 12.88 0.84
N GLN A 36 -6.87 12.53 0.70
CA GLN A 36 -6.15 12.62 -0.57
C GLN A 36 -6.47 11.48 -1.55
N ILE A 37 -6.97 10.34 -1.08
CA ILE A 37 -7.30 9.19 -1.94
C ILE A 37 -8.78 9.14 -2.33
N ALA A 38 -9.59 10.13 -1.95
CA ALA A 38 -10.97 10.25 -2.37
C ALA A 38 -11.06 10.70 -3.85
N ASN A 39 -11.89 10.01 -4.64
CA ASN A 39 -12.19 10.42 -6.01
C ASN A 39 -13.43 11.30 -6.02
N LYS A 40 -13.37 12.45 -6.71
CA LYS A 40 -14.55 13.26 -6.98
C LYS A 40 -15.39 12.59 -8.07
N ARG A 41 -16.70 12.43 -7.84
CA ARG A 41 -17.66 11.92 -8.82
C ARG A 41 -18.85 12.89 -8.88
N GLY A 42 -18.83 13.83 -9.82
CA GLY A 42 -19.82 14.91 -9.86
C GLY A 42 -19.76 15.73 -8.57
N ASP A 43 -20.85 15.83 -7.85
CA ASP A 43 -20.95 16.54 -6.55
C ASP A 43 -20.64 15.65 -5.34
N ASP A 44 -20.38 14.36 -5.54
CA ASP A 44 -20.07 13.41 -4.47
C ASP A 44 -18.61 12.95 -4.52
N PHE A 45 -18.19 12.23 -3.47
CA PHE A 45 -16.85 11.66 -3.33
C PHE A 45 -16.90 10.15 -3.14
N GLU A 46 -16.21 9.41 -4.01
CA GLU A 46 -15.89 8.02 -3.74
C GLU A 46 -14.76 7.96 -2.71
N ARG A 47 -15.13 7.77 -1.45
CA ARG A 47 -14.18 7.63 -0.34
C ARG A 47 -13.61 6.22 -0.29
N LYS A 48 -12.38 6.11 0.26
CA LYS A 48 -11.74 4.82 0.52
C LYS A 48 -11.51 4.64 2.01
N VAL A 49 -11.43 3.39 2.42
CA VAL A 49 -11.06 3.01 3.79
C VAL A 49 -9.54 2.96 3.87
N VAL A 50 -9.01 3.47 5.00
CA VAL A 50 -7.60 3.36 5.37
C VAL A 50 -7.51 2.39 6.54
N HIS A 51 -6.65 1.39 6.45
CA HIS A 51 -6.36 0.42 7.50
C HIS A 51 -4.89 0.52 7.91
N PHE A 52 -4.60 0.44 9.19
CA PHE A 52 -3.27 0.61 9.77
C PHE A 52 -2.76 -0.68 10.41
N ASN A 53 -1.45 -0.93 10.28
CA ASN A 53 -0.73 -1.97 11.00
C ASN A 53 0.73 -1.55 11.25
N LYS A 54 1.28 -1.97 12.38
CA LYS A 54 2.72 -1.89 12.68
C LYS A 54 3.22 -3.30 12.98
N PRO A 55 3.71 -4.04 11.97
CA PRO A 55 4.15 -5.42 12.15
C PRO A 55 5.43 -5.50 12.98
N LYS A 56 5.72 -6.66 13.58
CA LYS A 56 6.92 -6.88 14.39
C LYS A 56 8.24 -6.62 13.63
N PHE A 57 8.26 -6.85 12.32
CA PHE A 57 9.44 -6.61 11.47
C PHE A 57 9.53 -5.15 10.95
N PHE A 58 8.67 -4.26 11.44
CA PHE A 58 8.61 -2.87 10.96
C PHE A 58 9.95 -2.13 11.09
N ASP A 59 10.57 -2.20 12.27
CA ASP A 59 11.81 -1.48 12.53
C ASP A 59 12.98 -2.06 11.70
N GLU A 60 13.05 -3.39 11.56
CA GLU A 60 14.01 -4.07 10.69
C GLU A 60 13.82 -3.64 9.21
N LEU A 61 12.58 -3.58 8.74
CA LEU A 61 12.23 -3.16 7.38
C LEU A 61 12.72 -1.74 7.09
N PHE A 62 12.42 -0.79 7.98
CA PHE A 62 12.77 0.62 7.78
C PHE A 62 14.24 0.97 8.06
N SER A 63 14.92 0.12 8.80
CA SER A 63 16.37 0.23 9.02
C SER A 63 17.19 -0.27 7.83
N HIS A 64 16.55 -1.00 6.90
CA HIS A 64 17.26 -1.56 5.77
C HIS A 64 17.69 -0.47 4.76
N PRO A 65 18.99 -0.31 4.47
CA PRO A 65 19.51 0.80 3.64
C PRO A 65 18.97 0.77 2.20
N ASN A 66 18.64 -0.42 1.69
CA ASN A 66 18.13 -0.64 0.34
C ASN A 66 16.60 -0.81 0.28
N LEU A 67 15.84 -0.44 1.32
CA LEU A 67 14.39 -0.59 1.37
C LEU A 67 13.73 -0.09 0.08
N LYS A 68 14.00 1.15 -0.32
CA LYS A 68 13.41 1.76 -1.51
C LYS A 68 13.76 0.99 -2.79
N LYS A 69 14.97 0.44 -2.89
CA LYS A 69 15.39 -0.37 -4.03
C LYS A 69 14.56 -1.64 -4.10
N PHE A 70 14.50 -2.41 -3.03
CA PHE A 70 13.80 -3.70 -3.00
C PHE A 70 12.29 -3.58 -3.19
N THR A 71 11.65 -2.62 -2.54
CA THR A 71 10.20 -2.40 -2.67
C THR A 71 9.81 -1.85 -4.04
N ASN A 72 10.75 -1.25 -4.77
CA ASN A 72 10.53 -0.75 -6.13
C ASN A 72 10.76 -1.81 -7.23
N GLU A 73 11.29 -2.98 -6.91
CA GLU A 73 11.47 -4.06 -7.89
C GLU A 73 10.14 -4.63 -8.39
N GLY A 74 9.10 -4.62 -7.55
CA GLY A 74 7.76 -5.12 -7.89
C GLY A 74 7.22 -6.10 -6.85
N PRO A 75 6.06 -6.72 -7.11
CA PRO A 75 5.44 -7.68 -6.22
C PRO A 75 6.23 -8.99 -6.16
N VAL A 76 6.07 -9.74 -5.06
CA VAL A 76 6.68 -11.06 -4.85
C VAL A 76 6.08 -12.10 -5.80
N THR A 77 4.78 -12.04 -6.00
CA THR A 77 4.05 -12.83 -6.98
C THR A 77 3.26 -11.91 -7.91
N PRO A 78 3.10 -12.25 -9.20
CA PRO A 78 2.48 -11.37 -10.18
C PRO A 78 1.06 -10.95 -9.83
N ASP A 79 0.25 -11.87 -9.30
CA ASP A 79 -1.15 -11.68 -8.93
C ASP A 79 -1.36 -10.71 -7.76
N HIS A 80 -0.34 -10.52 -6.91
CA HIS A 80 -0.42 -9.52 -5.83
C HIS A 80 -0.63 -8.09 -6.36
N VAL A 81 -0.23 -7.80 -7.61
CA VAL A 81 -0.29 -6.45 -8.21
C VAL A 81 -1.70 -5.87 -8.20
N ILE A 82 -2.74 -6.69 -8.37
CA ILE A 82 -4.13 -6.23 -8.36
C ILE A 82 -4.58 -5.74 -6.97
N ARG A 83 -3.94 -6.20 -5.91
CA ARG A 83 -4.27 -5.86 -4.51
C ARG A 83 -3.41 -4.72 -3.96
N ILE A 84 -2.11 -4.72 -4.25
CA ILE A 84 -1.14 -3.79 -3.65
C ILE A 84 -0.44 -2.88 -4.65
N LYS A 85 -0.77 -2.98 -5.95
CA LYS A 85 -0.06 -2.36 -7.08
C LYS A 85 1.38 -2.88 -7.21
N SER A 86 2.08 -2.44 -8.24
CA SER A 86 3.45 -2.86 -8.50
C SER A 86 4.46 -2.37 -7.46
N LYS A 87 4.17 -1.26 -6.79
CA LYS A 87 5.06 -0.61 -5.82
C LYS A 87 4.27 0.02 -4.69
N PRO A 88 4.77 0.00 -3.44
CA PRO A 88 4.19 0.79 -2.36
C PRO A 88 4.60 2.25 -2.48
N LEU A 89 3.82 3.15 -1.85
CA LEU A 89 4.28 4.50 -1.55
C LEU A 89 5.12 4.48 -0.27
N ILE A 90 6.31 5.05 -0.30
CA ILE A 90 7.16 5.23 0.88
C ILE A 90 7.20 6.71 1.25
N ILE A 91 6.80 7.03 2.47
CA ILE A 91 6.84 8.37 3.05
C ILE A 91 7.90 8.37 4.17
N ASP A 92 8.96 9.12 3.99
CA ASP A 92 10.01 9.31 4.99
C ASP A 92 9.86 10.68 5.64
N LEU A 93 9.17 10.71 6.78
CA LEU A 93 8.87 11.94 7.50
C LEU A 93 10.11 12.66 8.05
N SER A 94 11.27 11.99 8.11
CA SER A 94 12.53 12.64 8.46
C SER A 94 13.00 13.65 7.40
N LYS A 95 12.48 13.53 6.19
CA LYS A 95 12.77 14.44 5.05
C LYS A 95 11.83 15.63 4.97
N GLU A 96 10.79 15.66 5.80
CA GLU A 96 9.89 16.77 5.89
C GLU A 96 10.59 17.95 6.60
N LYS A 97 10.84 19.02 5.85
CA LYS A 97 11.61 20.21 6.31
C LYS A 97 10.72 21.41 6.60
N SER A 98 9.49 21.41 6.11
CA SER A 98 8.60 22.58 6.13
C SER A 98 7.71 22.63 7.37
N ASN A 99 7.77 21.68 8.29
CA ASN A 99 6.83 21.46 9.38
C ASN A 99 5.35 21.44 8.93
N ASN A 100 5.11 21.12 7.65
CA ASN A 100 3.79 20.97 7.07
C ASN A 100 3.55 19.54 6.61
N LEU A 101 3.12 18.71 7.56
CA LEU A 101 2.85 17.29 7.35
C LEU A 101 1.81 17.07 6.25
N GLU A 102 0.75 17.88 6.23
CA GLU A 102 -0.32 17.77 5.24
C GLU A 102 0.22 17.95 3.82
N LYS A 103 0.92 19.04 3.56
CA LYS A 103 1.51 19.34 2.25
C LYS A 103 2.47 18.24 1.81
N PHE A 104 3.25 17.69 2.74
CA PHE A 104 4.21 16.63 2.44
C PHE A 104 3.52 15.31 2.06
N ILE A 105 2.44 14.93 2.77
CA ILE A 105 1.64 13.75 2.44
C ILE A 105 0.92 13.93 1.10
N ILE A 106 0.30 15.09 0.85
CA ILE A 106 -0.36 15.43 -0.41
C ILE A 106 0.61 15.25 -1.57
N GLN A 107 1.77 15.90 -1.50
CA GLN A 107 2.78 15.86 -2.56
C GLN A 107 3.30 14.43 -2.79
N SER A 108 3.45 13.64 -1.73
CA SER A 108 3.88 12.24 -1.83
C SER A 108 2.85 11.38 -2.58
N ILE A 109 1.57 11.56 -2.29
CA ILE A 109 0.48 10.83 -2.95
C ILE A 109 0.33 11.30 -4.41
N ASP A 110 0.43 12.60 -4.69
CA ASP A 110 0.35 13.13 -6.05
C ASP A 110 1.53 12.64 -6.91
N ASN A 111 2.73 12.63 -6.38
CA ASN A 111 3.89 12.05 -7.05
C ASN A 111 3.69 10.56 -7.37
N PHE A 112 3.09 9.81 -6.45
CA PHE A 112 2.76 8.40 -6.70
C PHE A 112 1.75 8.26 -7.85
N LYS A 113 0.67 9.07 -7.85
CA LYS A 113 -0.35 9.08 -8.91
C LYS A 113 0.27 9.35 -10.28
N GLU A 114 1.12 10.38 -10.37
CA GLU A 114 1.79 10.72 -11.62
C GLU A 114 2.74 9.61 -12.10
N ASN A 115 3.46 8.98 -11.18
CA ASN A 115 4.31 7.83 -11.51
C ASN A 115 3.49 6.63 -11.99
N TYR A 116 2.31 6.38 -11.40
CA TYR A 116 1.42 5.32 -11.85
C TYR A 116 0.83 5.62 -13.24
N LYS A 117 0.43 6.87 -13.52
CA LYS A 117 -0.01 7.28 -14.86
C LYS A 117 1.09 7.08 -15.91
N LYS A 118 2.34 7.44 -15.57
CA LYS A 118 3.50 7.22 -16.45
C LYS A 118 3.74 5.72 -16.67
N TYR A 119 3.63 4.90 -15.63
CA TYR A 119 3.70 3.44 -15.72
C TYR A 119 2.63 2.88 -16.65
N PHE A 120 1.38 3.29 -16.49
CA PHE A 120 0.29 2.89 -17.38
C PHE A 120 0.57 3.28 -18.84
N LYS A 121 0.89 4.56 -19.09
CA LYS A 121 1.11 5.08 -20.44
C LYS A 121 2.22 4.32 -21.19
N ARG A 122 3.37 4.06 -20.54
CA ARG A 122 4.50 3.37 -21.21
C ARG A 122 4.25 1.88 -21.45
N ASN A 123 3.36 1.26 -20.66
CA ASN A 123 3.04 -0.17 -20.77
C ASN A 123 1.74 -0.46 -21.53
N HIS A 124 0.89 0.54 -21.81
CA HIS A 124 -0.42 0.39 -22.47
C HIS A 124 -0.33 -0.36 -23.82
N LYS A 125 0.78 -0.23 -24.52
CA LYS A 125 1.06 -0.99 -25.76
C LYS A 125 1.01 -2.51 -25.60
N TYR A 126 1.17 -3.03 -24.37
CA TYR A 126 1.11 -4.47 -24.09
C TYR A 126 -0.32 -4.99 -23.80
N ASN A 127 -1.27 -4.07 -23.60
CA ASN A 127 -2.71 -4.33 -23.50
C ASN A 127 -3.45 -3.05 -23.86
N SER A 128 -3.65 -2.79 -25.15
CA SER A 128 -4.23 -1.54 -25.68
C SER A 128 -5.73 -1.35 -25.33
N SER A 129 -6.43 -2.41 -24.96
CA SER A 129 -7.82 -2.35 -24.50
C SER A 129 -7.98 -2.03 -23.01
N ALA A 130 -6.87 -1.98 -22.25
CA ALA A 130 -6.92 -1.72 -20.83
C ALA A 130 -7.35 -0.29 -20.52
N SER A 131 -8.28 -0.14 -19.58
CA SER A 131 -8.61 1.15 -18.96
C SER A 131 -7.83 1.28 -17.66
N MET A 132 -7.22 2.48 -17.45
CA MET A 132 -6.40 2.72 -16.27
C MET A 132 -7.21 2.55 -14.98
N LEU A 133 -6.71 1.71 -14.08
CA LEU A 133 -7.22 1.59 -12.72
C LEU A 133 -6.97 2.88 -11.93
N ASP A 134 -7.68 3.04 -10.79
CA ASP A 134 -7.45 4.21 -9.96
C ASP A 134 -5.96 4.34 -9.57
N PRO A 135 -5.37 5.54 -9.69
CA PRO A 135 -3.91 5.72 -9.57
C PRO A 135 -3.42 5.80 -8.12
N TYR A 136 -4.28 5.68 -7.13
CA TYR A 136 -3.90 5.85 -5.73
C TYR A 136 -3.12 4.65 -5.17
N PRO A 137 -2.21 4.88 -4.20
CA PRO A 137 -1.46 3.80 -3.56
C PRO A 137 -2.40 2.87 -2.78
N ARG A 138 -2.12 1.57 -2.81
CA ARG A 138 -2.81 0.55 -2.02
C ARG A 138 -2.06 0.20 -0.75
N LEU A 139 -0.74 0.37 -0.76
CA LEU A 139 0.14 0.15 0.38
C LEU A 139 1.02 1.38 0.57
N ILE A 140 1.03 1.94 1.77
CA ILE A 140 1.76 3.17 2.12
C ILE A 140 2.60 2.88 3.35
N LEU A 141 3.91 2.99 3.21
CA LEU A 141 4.89 2.77 4.26
C LEU A 141 5.32 4.13 4.80
N VAL A 142 4.96 4.43 6.05
CA VAL A 142 5.32 5.70 6.69
C VAL A 142 6.38 5.44 7.75
N LYS A 143 7.61 5.87 7.46
CA LYS A 143 8.76 5.66 8.35
C LYS A 143 8.54 6.34 9.69
N GLY A 144 8.75 5.61 10.77
CA GLY A 144 8.55 6.09 12.14
C GLY A 144 7.11 5.92 12.67
N ILE A 145 6.13 5.51 11.81
CA ILE A 145 4.74 5.36 12.24
C ILE A 145 4.24 3.93 12.01
N GLY A 146 4.23 3.46 10.75
CA GLY A 146 3.68 2.15 10.43
C GLY A 146 3.34 2.01 8.95
N ILE A 147 2.50 1.04 8.66
CA ILE A 147 2.04 0.70 7.32
C ILE A 147 0.55 0.97 7.24
N PHE A 148 0.15 1.66 6.19
CA PHE A 148 -1.25 1.91 5.87
C PHE A 148 -1.60 1.18 4.59
N SER A 149 -2.78 0.59 4.54
CA SER A 149 -3.36 0.07 3.32
C SER A 149 -4.67 0.78 2.99
N THR A 150 -5.04 0.80 1.72
CA THR A 150 -6.23 1.50 1.24
C THR A 150 -7.08 0.57 0.39
N GLY A 151 -8.39 0.71 0.49
CA GLY A 151 -9.33 -0.06 -0.30
C GLY A 151 -10.69 0.60 -0.39
N PRO A 152 -11.53 0.21 -1.37
CA PRO A 152 -12.90 0.72 -1.48
C PRO A 152 -13.79 0.26 -0.31
N THR A 153 -13.46 -0.83 0.36
CA THR A 153 -14.10 -1.33 1.58
C THR A 153 -13.05 -1.68 2.63
N PHE A 154 -13.48 -1.88 3.88
CA PHE A 154 -12.59 -2.36 4.94
C PHE A 154 -11.98 -3.72 4.60
N LYS A 155 -12.79 -4.62 4.01
CA LYS A 155 -12.33 -5.94 3.56
C LYS A 155 -11.21 -5.81 2.52
N ASP A 156 -11.36 -4.93 1.53
CA ASP A 156 -10.33 -4.72 0.52
C ASP A 156 -9.06 -4.08 1.10
N ALA A 157 -9.20 -3.12 2.01
CA ALA A 157 -8.07 -2.52 2.70
C ALA A 157 -7.32 -3.57 3.54
N LYS A 158 -8.05 -4.45 4.25
CA LYS A 158 -7.47 -5.55 5.02
C LYS A 158 -6.75 -6.55 4.12
N ILE A 159 -7.35 -6.97 3.01
CA ILE A 159 -6.69 -7.87 2.04
C ILE A 159 -5.40 -7.23 1.52
N ALA A 160 -5.44 -5.93 1.16
CA ALA A 160 -4.24 -5.22 0.71
C ALA A 160 -3.15 -5.18 1.80
N MET A 161 -3.54 -5.03 3.09
CA MET A 161 -2.61 -5.10 4.22
C MET A 161 -1.98 -6.49 4.32
N ASP A 162 -2.80 -7.55 4.36
CA ASP A 162 -2.33 -8.92 4.58
C ASP A 162 -1.37 -9.36 3.45
N VAL A 163 -1.73 -9.09 2.20
CA VAL A 163 -0.88 -9.33 1.02
C VAL A 163 0.38 -8.49 1.06
N GLY A 164 0.25 -7.20 1.43
CA GLY A 164 1.38 -6.28 1.54
C GLY A 164 2.38 -6.69 2.61
N LEU A 165 1.92 -7.06 3.80
CA LEU A 165 2.78 -7.53 4.90
C LEU A 165 3.53 -8.81 4.53
N ASN A 166 2.83 -9.76 3.90
CA ASN A 166 3.48 -10.98 3.42
C ASN A 166 4.57 -10.65 2.38
N SER A 167 4.26 -9.82 1.39
CA SER A 167 5.23 -9.40 0.37
C SER A 167 6.44 -8.69 0.97
N LEU A 168 6.24 -7.76 1.90
CA LEU A 168 7.33 -7.05 2.57
C LEU A 168 8.19 -7.97 3.41
N SER A 169 7.59 -8.94 4.11
CA SER A 169 8.31 -9.95 4.89
C SER A 169 9.21 -10.81 3.99
N VAL A 170 8.69 -11.29 2.86
CA VAL A 170 9.46 -12.09 1.90
C VAL A 170 10.60 -11.26 1.29
N ILE A 171 10.33 -10.01 0.88
CA ILE A 171 11.35 -9.10 0.34
C ILE A 171 12.47 -8.85 1.37
N LEU A 172 12.10 -8.60 2.63
CA LEU A 172 13.06 -8.36 3.71
C LEU A 172 13.93 -9.59 3.96
N GLN A 173 13.34 -10.78 3.96
CA GLN A 173 14.10 -12.01 4.12
C GLN A 173 15.01 -12.29 2.92
N ALA A 174 14.54 -12.10 1.69
CA ALA A 174 15.35 -12.24 0.49
C ALA A 174 16.55 -11.29 0.51
N ALA A 175 16.38 -10.07 1.03
CA ALA A 175 17.43 -9.07 1.14
C ALA A 175 18.60 -9.49 2.04
N LYS A 176 18.39 -10.43 2.99
CA LYS A 176 19.44 -10.99 3.84
C LYS A 176 20.42 -11.89 3.08
N PHE A 177 19.98 -12.44 1.96
CA PHE A 177 20.78 -13.39 1.16
C PHE A 177 21.31 -12.75 -0.14
N GLY A 178 20.66 -11.69 -0.63
CA GLY A 178 21.04 -11.06 -1.89
C GLY A 178 20.08 -9.96 -2.33
N ASN A 179 19.91 -9.83 -3.63
CA ASN A 179 19.01 -8.86 -4.21
C ASN A 179 17.68 -9.52 -4.56
N PHE A 180 16.59 -9.02 -4.00
CA PHE A 180 15.26 -9.36 -4.49
C PHE A 180 15.07 -8.78 -5.90
N LYS A 181 14.53 -9.59 -6.80
CA LYS A 181 14.08 -9.19 -8.13
C LYS A 181 12.70 -9.75 -8.40
N SER A 182 11.81 -8.91 -8.89
CA SER A 182 10.51 -9.32 -9.41
C SER A 182 10.61 -9.62 -10.91
N ILE A 183 9.49 -10.01 -11.52
CA ILE A 183 9.39 -10.17 -12.97
C ILE A 183 9.47 -8.81 -13.68
N PRO A 184 9.76 -8.78 -15.00
CA PRO A 184 9.80 -7.53 -15.76
C PRO A 184 8.51 -6.72 -15.68
N GLU A 185 8.62 -5.39 -15.66
CA GLU A 185 7.49 -4.46 -15.53
C GLU A 185 6.37 -4.71 -16.55
N LYS A 186 6.71 -5.11 -17.77
CA LYS A 186 5.73 -5.46 -18.82
C LYS A 186 4.85 -6.65 -18.43
N GLU A 187 5.43 -7.65 -17.74
CA GLU A 187 4.67 -8.82 -17.29
C GLU A 187 3.82 -8.50 -16.05
N ILE A 188 4.34 -7.64 -15.17
CA ILE A 188 3.55 -7.08 -14.06
C ILE A 188 2.31 -6.35 -14.62
N PHE A 189 2.50 -5.52 -15.67
CA PHE A 189 1.40 -4.79 -16.31
C PHE A 189 0.38 -5.74 -16.94
N ARG A 190 0.83 -6.78 -17.66
CA ARG A 190 -0.07 -7.78 -18.24
C ARG A 190 -0.92 -8.47 -17.20
N MET A 191 -0.35 -8.77 -16.03
CA MET A 191 -1.07 -9.39 -14.92
C MET A 191 -2.04 -8.40 -14.26
N GLU A 192 -1.62 -7.15 -14.00
CA GLU A 192 -2.47 -6.13 -13.40
C GLU A 192 -3.72 -5.82 -14.23
N TYR A 193 -3.60 -5.91 -15.56
CA TYR A 193 -4.68 -5.61 -16.50
C TYR A 193 -5.27 -6.87 -17.18
N TRP A 194 -4.98 -8.05 -16.63
CA TRP A 194 -5.58 -9.27 -17.14
C TRP A 194 -7.07 -9.35 -16.73
N PRO A 195 -8.00 -9.60 -17.70
CA PRO A 195 -9.44 -9.60 -17.42
C PRO A 195 -9.87 -10.54 -16.29
N LEU A 196 -9.26 -11.73 -16.18
CA LEU A 196 -9.56 -12.69 -15.11
C LEU A 196 -9.10 -12.18 -13.73
N GLU A 197 -7.98 -11.49 -13.66
CA GLU A 197 -7.52 -10.86 -12.42
C GLU A 197 -8.42 -9.66 -12.04
N LEU A 198 -8.77 -8.82 -13.01
CA LEU A 198 -9.68 -7.70 -12.80
C LEU A 198 -11.06 -8.13 -12.31
N ALA A 199 -11.54 -9.31 -12.72
CA ALA A 199 -12.80 -9.87 -12.25
C ALA A 199 -12.81 -10.09 -10.72
N LYS A 200 -11.65 -10.40 -10.11
CA LYS A 200 -11.51 -10.60 -8.66
C LYS A 200 -11.70 -9.31 -7.84
N ILE A 201 -11.58 -8.13 -8.47
CA ILE A 201 -11.71 -6.83 -7.83
C ILE A 201 -12.93 -6.04 -8.29
N LYS A 202 -13.77 -6.62 -9.17
CA LYS A 202 -15.04 -6.01 -9.54
C LYS A 202 -15.94 -5.93 -8.32
N ASN A 203 -16.30 -4.72 -7.95
CA ASN A 203 -17.17 -4.44 -6.81
C ASN A 203 -18.53 -3.95 -7.31
N SER A 204 -19.62 -4.41 -6.68
CA SER A 204 -20.95 -3.84 -6.85
C SER A 204 -20.95 -2.36 -6.42
N SER A 205 -21.67 -1.51 -7.13
CA SER A 205 -21.90 -0.12 -6.74
C SER A 205 -22.84 -0.09 -5.53
N GLN A 206 -22.30 0.15 -4.35
CA GLN A 206 -23.07 0.39 -3.12
C GLN A 206 -23.01 1.88 -2.79
N LYS A 207 -24.17 2.50 -2.50
CA LYS A 207 -24.29 3.95 -2.21
C LYS A 207 -23.40 4.41 -1.08
N LEU A 208 -23.25 3.62 -0.02
CA LEU A 208 -22.47 3.96 1.19
C LEU A 208 -21.05 3.37 1.21
N LYS A 209 -20.58 2.89 0.07
CA LYS A 209 -19.26 2.28 -0.03
C LYS A 209 -18.13 3.23 0.41
N GLY A 210 -17.23 2.75 1.27
CA GLY A 210 -16.12 3.52 1.81
C GLY A 210 -16.51 4.55 2.87
N GLN A 211 -17.78 4.60 3.28
CA GLN A 211 -18.25 5.42 4.39
C GLN A 211 -18.18 4.64 5.71
N VAL A 212 -18.05 5.39 6.79
CA VAL A 212 -18.10 4.86 8.16
C VAL A 212 -19.30 5.53 8.84
N ALA A 213 -20.25 4.73 9.32
CA ALA A 213 -21.39 5.21 10.07
C ALA A 213 -21.19 4.96 11.58
N VAL A 214 -21.56 5.94 12.41
CA VAL A 214 -21.67 5.79 13.85
C VAL A 214 -23.15 5.80 14.20
N VAL A 215 -23.65 4.67 14.72
CA VAL A 215 -25.04 4.50 15.08
C VAL A 215 -25.18 4.58 16.60
N THR A 216 -25.75 5.70 17.12
CA THR A 216 -26.10 5.83 18.53
C THR A 216 -27.33 4.98 18.82
N GLY A 217 -27.38 4.34 19.99
CA GLY A 217 -28.46 3.42 20.33
C GLY A 217 -28.45 2.12 19.51
N GLY A 218 -27.29 1.71 18.99
CA GLY A 218 -27.12 0.52 18.14
C GLY A 218 -27.54 -0.82 18.77
N LEU A 219 -27.77 -0.88 20.07
CA LEU A 219 -28.33 -2.05 20.75
C LEU A 219 -29.87 -2.01 20.85
N GLY A 220 -30.52 -0.90 20.50
CA GLY A 220 -31.99 -0.77 20.43
C GLY A 220 -32.52 -1.36 19.11
N GLY A 221 -33.81 -1.69 19.06
CA GLY A 221 -34.45 -2.36 17.94
C GLY A 221 -34.21 -1.69 16.58
N ILE A 222 -34.30 -0.35 16.50
CA ILE A 222 -34.06 0.40 15.27
C ILE A 222 -32.55 0.45 14.94
N GLY A 223 -31.71 0.83 15.93
CA GLY A 223 -30.29 0.98 15.71
C GLY A 223 -29.58 -0.34 15.36
N TYR A 224 -30.11 -1.48 15.81
CA TYR A 224 -29.54 -2.80 15.53
C TYR A 224 -29.76 -3.25 14.07
N VAL A 225 -30.85 -2.80 13.44
CA VAL A 225 -31.19 -3.18 12.06
C VAL A 225 -30.77 -2.14 11.00
N THR A 226 -30.22 -0.99 11.46
CA THR A 226 -29.68 0.05 10.59
C THR A 226 -28.30 -0.32 10.06
#